data_c041b26daf265779f87257f11ff51e5f
#
_entry.id   c041b26daf265779f87257f11ff51e5f
#
_cell.length_a   1.000
_cell.length_b   1.000
_cell.length_c   1.000
_cell.angle_alpha   90.00
_cell.angle_beta   90.00
_cell.angle_gamma   90.00
#
_symmetry.space_group_name_H-M   'P 1'
#
loop_
_entity.id
_entity.type
_entity.pdbx_description
1 polymer ?
#
loop_
_entity_poly.entity_id
_entity_poly.type
_entity_poly.pdbx_seq_one_letter_code
_entity_poly.pdbx_strand_id
1 'polypeptide(L)'
;MTERTPPRVEGAPGLVWRERKNGWVAYWQARSDLVKKGYAPGAVRLWEGAELDEIDALEISSQCNEHQSVMLIWGRERDGSGKPIPIVTLHNLIEKYQSDPDSAFHKKRYDARQGKAALLKRIDKRFGDVVLAEIAGRMILSWYKEWSGNGQKVSAGGAFIATLRTLFRFGAGLLDDRECARLAETLSSQSYKGTKPREVVLSAEQAAAVRAKAHERGWPFIALAQAIQFECTLRQRDVIGEWVPVEEPGISDVVQRLKKKGKKNDLKWITGIRWEKIDENLILRHRTSKRDKEVVVDLRLAPMVMEEFQIMFGSTERAAMPASGPVILCEVNSWPYRTSEFRRKWRKVANAAGIPKDVKNMDTRSGAITEAAEAGANMEQIRKAATHSNVSQTQNYSRNNAKATAEVMTLRVESRNKPKT
;
A
#
# COMPACT_ATOMS: atom_id res chain seq x y z
N MET A 1 -46.00 -20.64 26.05
CA MET A 1 -44.63 -20.80 25.55
C MET A 1 -44.25 -19.46 24.92
N THR A 2 -43.39 -18.68 25.54
CA THR A 2 -42.90 -17.41 24.97
C THR A 2 -42.01 -17.75 23.79
N GLU A 3 -42.39 -17.33 22.58
CA GLU A 3 -41.51 -17.40 21.38
C GLU A 3 -40.23 -16.65 21.67
N ARG A 4 -39.12 -17.36 21.70
CA ARG A 4 -37.78 -16.74 21.81
C ARG A 4 -37.40 -16.13 20.46
N THR A 5 -37.16 -14.85 20.43
CA THR A 5 -36.70 -14.14 19.22
C THR A 5 -35.20 -14.38 19.01
N PRO A 6 -34.75 -14.73 17.79
CA PRO A 6 -33.33 -14.93 17.52
C PRO A 6 -32.51 -13.63 17.68
N PRO A 7 -31.26 -13.74 18.10
CA PRO A 7 -30.36 -12.59 18.18
C PRO A 7 -30.23 -11.85 16.83
N ARG A 8 -30.10 -10.53 16.88
CA ARG A 8 -29.97 -9.72 15.67
C ARG A 8 -28.49 -9.43 15.34
N VAL A 9 -28.04 -9.84 14.17
CA VAL A 9 -26.71 -9.54 13.63
C VAL A 9 -26.87 -8.77 12.33
N GLU A 10 -26.32 -7.55 12.29
CA GLU A 10 -26.37 -6.71 11.08
C GLU A 10 -25.26 -7.08 10.10
N GLY A 11 -25.55 -7.02 8.79
CA GLY A 11 -24.56 -7.22 7.74
C GLY A 11 -24.07 -8.67 7.58
N ALA A 12 -24.87 -9.66 8.00
CA ALA A 12 -24.56 -11.09 7.94
C ALA A 12 -25.38 -11.80 6.83
N PRO A 13 -24.94 -11.74 5.55
CA PRO A 13 -25.67 -12.38 4.46
C PRO A 13 -25.65 -13.91 4.59
N GLY A 14 -26.81 -14.55 4.41
CA GLY A 14 -26.93 -16.01 4.49
C GLY A 14 -27.02 -16.55 5.92
N LEU A 15 -27.08 -15.69 6.94
CA LEU A 15 -27.25 -16.10 8.34
C LEU A 15 -28.62 -16.72 8.57
N VAL A 16 -28.64 -17.91 9.20
CA VAL A 16 -29.82 -18.63 9.61
C VAL A 16 -29.66 -19.06 11.06
N TRP A 17 -30.65 -18.73 11.90
CA TRP A 17 -30.72 -19.15 13.28
C TRP A 17 -31.53 -20.43 13.46
N ARG A 18 -31.03 -21.33 14.29
CA ARG A 18 -31.76 -22.51 14.71
C ARG A 18 -31.87 -22.55 16.23
N GLU A 19 -33.11 -22.60 16.74
CA GLU A 19 -33.35 -22.70 18.17
C GLU A 19 -32.93 -24.09 18.68
N ARG A 20 -32.32 -24.11 19.86
CA ARG A 20 -31.95 -25.31 20.61
C ARG A 20 -32.45 -25.20 22.04
N LYS A 21 -32.48 -26.33 22.77
CA LYS A 21 -32.99 -26.41 24.14
C LYS A 21 -32.37 -25.35 25.07
N ASN A 22 -31.08 -25.01 24.88
CA ASN A 22 -30.29 -24.11 25.74
C ASN A 22 -29.86 -22.81 25.04
N GLY A 23 -30.48 -22.41 23.93
CA GLY A 23 -30.12 -21.19 23.23
C GLY A 23 -30.24 -21.25 21.71
N TRP A 24 -29.40 -20.55 21.02
CA TRP A 24 -29.41 -20.43 19.56
C TRP A 24 -28.14 -20.97 18.93
N VAL A 25 -28.22 -21.46 17.70
CA VAL A 25 -27.08 -21.81 16.86
C VAL A 25 -27.15 -21.00 15.57
N ALA A 26 -26.10 -20.27 15.27
CA ALA A 26 -25.92 -19.54 14.03
C ALA A 26 -25.32 -20.44 12.95
N TYR A 27 -25.93 -20.44 11.77
CA TYR A 27 -25.38 -21.06 10.58
C TYR A 27 -25.32 -20.06 9.45
N TRP A 28 -24.23 -20.08 8.69
CA TRP A 28 -24.27 -19.55 7.34
C TRP A 28 -24.85 -20.61 6.41
N GLN A 29 -25.74 -20.21 5.50
CA GLN A 29 -26.37 -21.10 4.54
C GLN A 29 -26.17 -20.61 3.13
N ALA A 30 -25.66 -21.50 2.28
CA ALA A 30 -25.45 -21.23 0.86
C ALA A 30 -26.77 -21.15 0.10
N ARG A 31 -26.77 -20.41 -1.01
CA ARG A 31 -27.91 -20.34 -1.92
C ARG A 31 -28.23 -21.71 -2.51
N SER A 32 -29.49 -22.10 -2.42
CA SER A 32 -29.98 -23.43 -2.84
C SER A 32 -29.74 -23.70 -4.33
N ASP A 33 -29.80 -22.68 -5.18
CA ASP A 33 -29.49 -22.78 -6.62
C ASP A 33 -28.03 -23.13 -6.91
N LEU A 34 -27.12 -22.65 -6.10
CA LEU A 34 -25.67 -22.96 -6.23
C LEU A 34 -25.35 -24.33 -5.61
N VAL A 35 -25.98 -24.70 -4.49
CA VAL A 35 -25.84 -26.05 -3.91
C VAL A 35 -26.32 -27.11 -4.89
N LYS A 36 -27.42 -26.88 -5.59
CA LYS A 36 -27.91 -27.78 -6.66
C LYS A 36 -26.91 -27.92 -7.83
N LYS A 37 -26.08 -26.93 -8.07
CA LYS A 37 -24.99 -26.96 -9.07
C LYS A 37 -23.69 -27.56 -8.56
N GLY A 38 -23.67 -28.04 -7.30
CA GLY A 38 -22.52 -28.72 -6.70
C GLY A 38 -21.66 -27.85 -5.77
N TYR A 39 -22.14 -26.68 -5.35
CA TYR A 39 -21.44 -25.89 -4.34
C TYR A 39 -21.45 -26.57 -2.97
N ALA A 40 -20.32 -26.65 -2.32
CA ALA A 40 -20.17 -27.17 -0.96
C ALA A 40 -19.16 -26.30 -0.17
N PRO A 41 -19.37 -26.12 1.15
CA PRO A 41 -20.45 -26.67 1.98
C PRO A 41 -21.77 -25.91 1.79
N GLY A 42 -22.90 -26.63 1.87
CA GLY A 42 -24.24 -26.04 1.79
C GLY A 42 -24.65 -25.24 3.03
N ALA A 43 -24.05 -25.53 4.20
CA ALA A 43 -24.21 -24.80 5.44
C ALA A 43 -22.95 -24.94 6.31
N VAL A 44 -22.61 -23.88 7.06
CA VAL A 44 -21.48 -23.85 8.01
C VAL A 44 -22.00 -23.36 9.36
N ARG A 45 -21.66 -24.07 10.44
CA ARG A 45 -21.98 -23.63 11.80
C ARG A 45 -20.99 -22.56 12.19
N LEU A 46 -21.46 -21.40 12.66
CA LEU A 46 -20.66 -20.24 13.00
C LEU A 46 -20.53 -20.03 14.51
N TRP A 47 -21.64 -20.19 15.24
CA TRP A 47 -21.69 -19.88 16.66
C TRP A 47 -22.82 -20.68 17.36
N GLU A 48 -22.69 -20.87 18.69
CA GLU A 48 -23.75 -21.45 19.55
C GLU A 48 -23.65 -20.84 20.95
N GLY A 49 -24.79 -20.42 21.50
CA GLY A 49 -24.86 -19.87 22.86
C GLY A 49 -26.28 -19.47 23.27
N ALA A 50 -26.44 -19.08 24.54
CA ALA A 50 -27.68 -18.54 25.08
C ALA A 50 -27.82 -17.04 24.85
N GLU A 51 -26.73 -16.32 24.96
CA GLU A 51 -26.62 -14.87 24.79
C GLU A 51 -25.51 -14.55 23.81
N LEU A 52 -25.73 -13.56 22.95
CA LEU A 52 -24.79 -13.10 21.93
C LEU A 52 -24.19 -11.76 22.34
N ASP A 53 -22.88 -11.67 22.45
CA ASP A 53 -22.18 -10.41 22.69
C ASP A 53 -21.82 -9.67 21.38
N GLU A 54 -21.30 -8.44 21.51
CA GLU A 54 -20.93 -7.62 20.35
C GLU A 54 -19.74 -8.20 19.56
N ILE A 55 -18.84 -8.91 20.22
CA ILE A 55 -17.66 -9.51 19.59
C ILE A 55 -18.08 -10.69 18.74
N ASP A 56 -18.90 -11.59 19.31
CA ASP A 56 -19.48 -12.72 18.61
C ASP A 56 -20.33 -12.28 17.41
N ALA A 57 -21.12 -11.20 17.57
CA ALA A 57 -21.92 -10.64 16.48
C ALA A 57 -21.06 -10.13 15.31
N LEU A 58 -19.94 -9.47 15.60
CA LEU A 58 -18.98 -9.01 14.59
C LEU A 58 -18.30 -10.18 13.89
N GLU A 59 -17.92 -11.21 14.64
CA GLU A 59 -17.30 -12.42 14.09
C GLU A 59 -18.25 -13.20 13.19
N ILE A 60 -19.50 -13.41 13.60
CA ILE A 60 -20.56 -14.02 12.76
C ILE A 60 -20.74 -13.22 11.47
N SER A 61 -20.83 -11.89 11.56
CA SER A 61 -20.99 -11.03 10.38
C SER A 61 -19.78 -11.17 9.42
N SER A 62 -18.58 -11.20 9.96
CA SER A 62 -17.33 -11.38 9.18
C SER A 62 -17.32 -12.73 8.45
N GLN A 63 -17.58 -13.82 9.16
CA GLN A 63 -17.62 -15.18 8.61
C GLN A 63 -18.74 -15.34 7.55
N CYS A 64 -19.91 -14.75 7.79
CA CYS A 64 -20.99 -14.73 6.80
C CYS A 64 -20.58 -14.03 5.49
N ASN A 65 -19.91 -12.90 5.59
CA ASN A 65 -19.42 -12.16 4.41
C ASN A 65 -18.33 -12.92 3.66
N GLU A 66 -17.45 -13.61 4.36
CA GLU A 66 -16.42 -14.45 3.77
C GLU A 66 -17.03 -15.62 2.99
N HIS A 67 -17.88 -16.42 3.63
CA HIS A 67 -18.54 -17.55 2.98
C HIS A 67 -19.43 -17.10 1.81
N GLN A 68 -20.16 -15.99 1.97
CA GLN A 68 -20.96 -15.41 0.90
C GLN A 68 -20.11 -15.01 -0.31
N SER A 69 -18.95 -14.42 -0.07
CA SER A 69 -18.02 -14.01 -1.12
C SER A 69 -17.47 -15.20 -1.88
N VAL A 70 -17.01 -16.23 -1.17
CA VAL A 70 -16.53 -17.48 -1.76
C VAL A 70 -17.60 -18.16 -2.61
N MET A 71 -18.83 -18.27 -2.09
CA MET A 71 -19.95 -18.86 -2.81
C MET A 71 -20.29 -18.10 -4.10
N LEU A 72 -20.31 -16.76 -4.04
CA LEU A 72 -20.60 -15.93 -5.22
C LEU A 72 -19.50 -16.02 -6.28
N ILE A 73 -18.24 -16.09 -5.86
CA ILE A 73 -17.10 -16.32 -6.74
C ILE A 73 -17.24 -17.66 -7.44
N TRP A 74 -17.45 -18.73 -6.67
CA TRP A 74 -17.67 -20.08 -7.21
C TRP A 74 -18.78 -20.13 -8.25
N GLY A 75 -19.90 -19.43 -8.00
CA GLY A 75 -21.04 -19.38 -8.92
C GLY A 75 -20.75 -18.60 -10.21
N ARG A 76 -19.90 -17.56 -10.16
CA ARG A 76 -19.46 -16.81 -11.36
C ARG A 76 -18.48 -17.58 -12.24
N GLU A 77 -17.68 -18.45 -11.64
CA GLU A 77 -16.64 -19.23 -12.31
C GLU A 77 -17.19 -20.47 -13.01
N ARG A 78 -18.47 -20.75 -12.87
CA ARG A 78 -19.11 -21.95 -13.41
C ARG A 78 -20.23 -21.62 -14.36
N ASP A 79 -20.36 -22.43 -15.40
CA ASP A 79 -21.47 -22.35 -16.34
C ASP A 79 -22.80 -22.79 -15.69
N GLY A 80 -23.89 -22.70 -16.43
CA GLY A 80 -25.21 -23.14 -15.96
C GLY A 80 -25.27 -24.61 -15.52
N SER A 81 -24.33 -25.45 -15.95
CA SER A 81 -24.21 -26.86 -15.58
C SER A 81 -23.30 -27.13 -14.39
N GLY A 82 -22.67 -26.09 -13.80
CA GLY A 82 -21.72 -26.19 -12.70
C GLY A 82 -20.29 -26.54 -13.11
N LYS A 83 -19.99 -26.59 -14.41
CA LYS A 83 -18.61 -26.80 -14.90
C LYS A 83 -17.81 -25.50 -14.88
N PRO A 84 -16.50 -25.54 -14.60
CA PRO A 84 -15.65 -24.38 -14.69
C PRO A 84 -15.70 -23.75 -16.08
N ILE A 85 -15.83 -22.42 -16.14
CA ILE A 85 -15.74 -21.67 -17.41
C ILE A 85 -14.27 -21.73 -17.88
N PRO A 86 -14.02 -22.23 -19.09
CA PRO A 86 -12.66 -22.32 -19.59
C PRO A 86 -12.05 -20.95 -19.79
N ILE A 87 -10.75 -20.82 -19.51
CA ILE A 87 -9.98 -19.60 -19.76
C ILE A 87 -9.56 -19.61 -21.20
N VAL A 88 -10.28 -18.90 -22.04
CA VAL A 88 -10.01 -18.85 -23.49
C VAL A 88 -9.33 -17.54 -23.87
N THR A 89 -9.74 -16.43 -23.30
CA THR A 89 -9.26 -15.08 -23.64
C THR A 89 -8.46 -14.45 -22.49
N LEU A 90 -7.72 -13.40 -22.81
CA LEU A 90 -7.03 -12.60 -21.79
C LEU A 90 -8.02 -11.95 -20.81
N HIS A 91 -9.24 -11.61 -21.26
CA HIS A 91 -10.33 -11.13 -20.41
C HIS A 91 -10.69 -12.16 -19.33
N ASN A 92 -10.93 -13.42 -19.71
CA ASN A 92 -11.26 -14.48 -18.75
C ASN A 92 -10.14 -14.68 -17.70
N LEU A 93 -8.88 -14.62 -18.15
CA LEU A 93 -7.74 -14.72 -17.24
C LEU A 93 -7.66 -13.52 -16.26
N ILE A 94 -7.97 -12.30 -16.73
CA ILE A 94 -8.00 -11.10 -15.90
C ILE A 94 -9.13 -11.18 -14.87
N GLU A 95 -10.32 -11.57 -15.28
CA GLU A 95 -11.46 -11.76 -14.36
C GLU A 95 -11.13 -12.83 -13.30
N LYS A 96 -10.60 -13.97 -13.74
CA LYS A 96 -10.21 -15.06 -12.84
C LYS A 96 -9.14 -14.60 -11.84
N TYR A 97 -8.10 -13.88 -12.28
CA TYR A 97 -7.05 -13.34 -11.41
C TYR A 97 -7.61 -12.37 -10.35
N GLN A 98 -8.67 -11.61 -10.66
CA GLN A 98 -9.27 -10.66 -9.73
C GLN A 98 -10.33 -11.31 -8.80
N SER A 99 -10.91 -12.44 -9.20
CA SER A 99 -11.98 -13.10 -8.45
C SER A 99 -11.50 -14.29 -7.60
N ASP A 100 -10.40 -14.92 -7.97
CA ASP A 100 -9.88 -16.10 -7.28
C ASP A 100 -9.29 -15.72 -5.91
N PRO A 101 -9.78 -16.30 -4.80
CA PRO A 101 -9.35 -15.96 -3.45
C PRO A 101 -7.88 -16.27 -3.19
N ASP A 102 -7.29 -17.27 -3.87
CA ASP A 102 -5.90 -17.66 -3.71
C ASP A 102 -4.96 -16.80 -4.56
N SER A 103 -5.52 -15.97 -5.43
CA SER A 103 -4.77 -15.05 -6.26
C SER A 103 -3.93 -14.09 -5.43
N ALA A 104 -2.70 -13.85 -5.88
CA ALA A 104 -1.83 -12.80 -5.34
C ALA A 104 -2.43 -11.38 -5.44
N PHE A 105 -3.56 -11.21 -6.13
CA PHE A 105 -4.30 -9.96 -6.18
C PHE A 105 -4.82 -9.57 -4.79
N HIS A 106 -5.45 -10.49 -4.07
CA HIS A 106 -6.04 -10.26 -2.75
C HIS A 106 -4.99 -10.07 -1.64
N LYS A 107 -3.81 -10.66 -1.78
CA LYS A 107 -2.68 -10.47 -0.85
C LYS A 107 -2.04 -9.07 -0.93
N LYS A 108 -2.47 -8.22 -1.89
CA LYS A 108 -1.96 -6.86 -2.03
C LYS A 108 -2.68 -5.91 -1.08
N ARG A 109 -1.96 -4.92 -0.58
CA ARG A 109 -2.55 -3.79 0.16
C ARG A 109 -3.54 -3.03 -0.73
N TYR A 110 -4.54 -2.41 -0.12
CA TYR A 110 -5.65 -1.73 -0.78
C TYR A 110 -5.21 -0.84 -1.95
N ASP A 111 -4.34 0.14 -1.73
CA ASP A 111 -3.87 1.04 -2.79
C ASP A 111 -3.17 0.32 -3.95
N ALA A 112 -2.34 -0.69 -3.62
CA ALA A 112 -1.65 -1.48 -4.65
C ALA A 112 -2.64 -2.33 -5.45
N ARG A 113 -3.69 -2.83 -4.79
CA ARG A 113 -4.79 -3.56 -5.41
C ARG A 113 -5.61 -2.66 -6.32
N GLN A 114 -5.96 -1.43 -5.87
CA GLN A 114 -6.66 -0.44 -6.70
C GLN A 114 -5.84 -0.03 -7.93
N GLY A 115 -4.56 0.25 -7.76
CA GLY A 115 -3.66 0.54 -8.88
C GLY A 115 -3.54 -0.62 -9.87
N LYS A 116 -3.47 -1.86 -9.36
CA LYS A 116 -3.43 -3.08 -10.19
C LYS A 116 -4.75 -3.26 -10.94
N ALA A 117 -5.90 -3.10 -10.28
CA ALA A 117 -7.21 -3.19 -10.92
C ALA A 117 -7.40 -2.15 -12.04
N ALA A 118 -6.99 -0.91 -11.81
CA ALA A 118 -7.04 0.14 -12.83
C ALA A 118 -6.15 -0.19 -14.05
N LEU A 119 -4.98 -0.79 -13.83
CA LEU A 119 -4.09 -1.23 -14.93
C LEU A 119 -4.69 -2.42 -15.67
N LEU A 120 -5.21 -3.42 -14.95
CA LEU A 120 -5.88 -4.59 -15.53
C LEU A 120 -7.08 -4.15 -16.40
N LYS A 121 -7.92 -3.25 -15.91
CA LYS A 121 -9.06 -2.71 -16.67
C LYS A 121 -8.62 -2.04 -18.00
N ARG A 122 -7.46 -1.38 -18.00
CA ARG A 122 -6.92 -0.76 -19.22
C ARG A 122 -6.35 -1.79 -20.20
N ILE A 123 -5.73 -2.86 -19.69
CA ILE A 123 -5.22 -3.99 -20.48
C ILE A 123 -6.41 -4.73 -21.11
N ASP A 124 -7.39 -5.04 -20.30
CA ASP A 124 -8.62 -5.72 -20.69
C ASP A 124 -9.34 -4.96 -21.83
N LYS A 125 -9.55 -3.67 -21.66
CA LYS A 125 -10.19 -2.82 -22.70
C LYS A 125 -9.48 -2.87 -24.06
N ARG A 126 -8.16 -3.16 -24.09
CA ARG A 126 -7.36 -3.12 -25.33
C ARG A 126 -7.11 -4.50 -25.93
N PHE A 127 -6.91 -5.48 -25.08
CA PHE A 127 -6.40 -6.79 -25.45
C PHE A 127 -7.23 -7.94 -24.84
N GLY A 128 -8.31 -7.63 -24.12
CA GLY A 128 -9.10 -8.62 -23.39
C GLY A 128 -9.68 -9.72 -24.27
N ASP A 129 -10.15 -9.35 -25.45
CA ASP A 129 -10.81 -10.28 -26.38
C ASP A 129 -9.85 -11.23 -27.10
N VAL A 130 -8.53 -11.02 -26.97
CA VAL A 130 -7.55 -11.87 -27.67
C VAL A 130 -7.49 -13.24 -27.01
N VAL A 131 -7.61 -14.27 -27.84
CA VAL A 131 -7.52 -15.68 -27.44
C VAL A 131 -6.09 -16.01 -27.00
N LEU A 132 -5.91 -16.63 -25.84
CA LEU A 132 -4.58 -16.92 -25.26
C LEU A 132 -3.70 -17.76 -26.19
N ALA A 133 -4.30 -18.72 -26.90
CA ALA A 133 -3.60 -19.57 -27.86
C ALA A 133 -3.02 -18.78 -29.05
N GLU A 134 -3.64 -17.65 -29.42
CA GLU A 134 -3.20 -16.81 -30.53
C GLU A 134 -2.11 -15.81 -30.12
N ILE A 135 -1.90 -15.59 -28.84
CA ILE A 135 -0.88 -14.64 -28.37
C ILE A 135 0.51 -15.18 -28.68
N ALA A 136 1.23 -14.48 -29.55
CA ALA A 136 2.62 -14.75 -29.89
C ALA A 136 3.57 -13.71 -29.24
N GLY A 137 4.84 -14.07 -29.05
CA GLY A 137 5.84 -13.17 -28.49
C GLY A 137 6.02 -11.85 -29.27
N ARG A 138 5.90 -11.91 -30.61
CA ARG A 138 5.93 -10.70 -31.47
C ARG A 138 4.72 -9.79 -31.22
N MET A 139 3.56 -10.35 -30.92
CA MET A 139 2.36 -9.60 -30.57
C MET A 139 2.56 -8.87 -29.23
N ILE A 140 3.09 -9.55 -28.22
CA ILE A 140 3.40 -8.92 -26.92
C ILE A 140 4.41 -7.77 -27.09
N LEU A 141 5.41 -7.93 -27.94
CA LEU A 141 6.38 -6.87 -28.24
C LEU A 141 5.71 -5.67 -28.92
N SER A 142 4.75 -5.89 -29.83
CA SER A 142 3.95 -4.83 -30.43
C SER A 142 3.11 -4.10 -29.39
N TRP A 143 2.42 -4.82 -28.51
CA TRP A 143 1.67 -4.24 -27.39
C TRP A 143 2.53 -3.41 -26.44
N TYR A 144 3.75 -3.90 -26.16
CA TYR A 144 4.71 -3.15 -25.35
C TYR A 144 5.12 -1.84 -26.01
N LYS A 145 5.43 -1.86 -27.31
CA LYS A 145 5.77 -0.63 -28.06
C LYS A 145 4.62 0.37 -28.03
N GLU A 146 3.41 -0.07 -28.31
CA GLU A 146 2.21 0.77 -28.23
C GLU A 146 2.00 1.34 -26.83
N TRP A 147 2.07 0.48 -25.80
CA TRP A 147 1.82 0.88 -24.41
C TRP A 147 2.87 1.83 -23.86
N SER A 148 4.11 1.63 -24.24
CA SER A 148 5.23 2.48 -23.86
C SER A 148 5.39 3.74 -24.70
N GLY A 149 4.53 3.95 -25.71
CA GLY A 149 4.69 5.04 -26.67
C GLY A 149 6.04 4.98 -27.36
N ASN A 150 6.35 3.83 -27.96
CA ASN A 150 7.64 3.55 -28.62
C ASN A 150 8.86 3.75 -27.69
N GLY A 151 8.71 3.41 -26.41
CA GLY A 151 9.79 3.47 -25.42
C GLY A 151 9.97 4.83 -24.74
N GLN A 152 9.12 5.81 -25.00
CA GLN A 152 9.13 7.10 -24.28
C GLN A 152 8.63 6.98 -22.83
N LYS A 153 7.70 6.06 -22.58
CA LYS A 153 7.08 5.80 -21.27
C LYS A 153 7.56 4.44 -20.71
N VAL A 154 8.87 4.30 -20.50
CA VAL A 154 9.50 3.03 -20.06
C VAL A 154 8.84 2.44 -18.81
N SER A 155 8.52 3.29 -17.80
CA SER A 155 7.85 2.83 -16.58
C SER A 155 6.46 2.23 -16.85
N ALA A 156 5.69 2.83 -17.77
CA ALA A 156 4.37 2.31 -18.14
C ALA A 156 4.49 0.97 -18.88
N GLY A 157 5.44 0.87 -19.82
CA GLY A 157 5.75 -0.38 -20.51
C GLY A 157 6.21 -1.48 -19.55
N GLY A 158 7.10 -1.15 -18.61
CA GLY A 158 7.56 -2.09 -17.57
C GLY A 158 6.43 -2.58 -16.67
N ALA A 159 5.53 -1.69 -16.25
CA ALA A 159 4.35 -2.06 -15.45
C ALA A 159 3.38 -2.97 -16.23
N PHE A 160 3.19 -2.72 -17.52
CA PHE A 160 2.39 -3.54 -18.42
C PHE A 160 2.97 -4.97 -18.50
N ILE A 161 4.24 -5.12 -18.85
CA ILE A 161 4.90 -6.44 -18.95
C ILE A 161 4.91 -7.18 -17.61
N ALA A 162 5.21 -6.48 -16.51
CA ALA A 162 5.16 -7.08 -15.17
C ALA A 162 3.74 -7.56 -14.82
N THR A 163 2.71 -6.91 -15.37
CA THR A 163 1.32 -7.34 -15.17
C THR A 163 1.00 -8.59 -15.99
N LEU A 164 1.38 -8.64 -17.26
CA LEU A 164 1.21 -9.85 -18.08
C LEU A 164 1.97 -11.05 -17.48
N ARG A 165 3.21 -10.85 -17.04
CA ARG A 165 3.98 -11.90 -16.32
C ARG A 165 3.24 -12.40 -15.08
N THR A 166 2.59 -11.51 -14.33
CA THR A 166 1.81 -11.89 -13.15
C THR A 166 0.59 -12.73 -13.55
N LEU A 167 -0.15 -12.32 -14.59
CA LEU A 167 -1.34 -13.01 -15.08
C LEU A 167 -1.00 -14.40 -15.61
N PHE A 168 0.01 -14.51 -16.50
CA PHE A 168 0.36 -15.80 -17.08
C PHE A 168 0.95 -16.78 -16.05
N ARG A 169 1.74 -16.27 -15.07
CA ARG A 169 2.21 -17.12 -13.96
C ARG A 169 1.08 -17.57 -13.04
N PHE A 170 0.05 -16.74 -12.85
CA PHE A 170 -1.14 -17.13 -12.11
C PHE A 170 -1.90 -18.24 -12.85
N GLY A 171 -2.16 -18.07 -14.15
CA GLY A 171 -2.82 -19.09 -14.96
C GLY A 171 -2.05 -20.40 -15.03
N ALA A 172 -0.73 -20.32 -15.19
CA ALA A 172 0.14 -21.50 -15.22
C ALA A 172 0.24 -22.24 -13.88
N GLY A 173 0.35 -21.49 -12.76
CA GLY A 173 0.69 -22.10 -11.47
C GLY A 173 -0.50 -22.41 -10.56
N LEU A 174 -1.65 -21.70 -10.70
CA LEU A 174 -2.84 -21.97 -9.90
C LEU A 174 -3.98 -22.60 -10.69
N LEU A 175 -3.97 -22.45 -12.02
CA LEU A 175 -5.07 -22.95 -12.87
C LEU A 175 -4.60 -24.05 -13.81
N ASP A 176 -3.31 -24.43 -13.75
CA ASP A 176 -2.68 -25.45 -14.59
C ASP A 176 -2.93 -25.26 -16.11
N ASP A 177 -3.12 -23.97 -16.51
CA ASP A 177 -3.42 -23.63 -17.90
C ASP A 177 -2.15 -23.66 -18.78
N ARG A 178 -2.20 -24.48 -19.83
CA ARG A 178 -1.06 -24.74 -20.73
C ARG A 178 -0.66 -23.52 -21.55
N GLU A 179 -1.64 -22.73 -22.03
CA GLU A 179 -1.35 -21.53 -22.80
C GLU A 179 -0.71 -20.45 -21.91
N CYS A 180 -1.17 -20.31 -20.67
CA CYS A 180 -0.54 -19.45 -19.70
C CYS A 180 0.91 -19.87 -19.39
N ALA A 181 1.20 -21.17 -19.30
CA ALA A 181 2.55 -21.66 -19.11
C ALA A 181 3.46 -21.32 -20.31
N ARG A 182 3.00 -21.56 -21.55
CA ARG A 182 3.69 -21.17 -22.78
C ARG A 182 3.97 -19.66 -22.83
N LEU A 183 2.98 -18.84 -22.47
CA LEU A 183 3.11 -17.38 -22.48
C LEU A 183 4.03 -16.85 -21.37
N ALA A 184 4.03 -17.50 -20.19
CA ALA A 184 4.95 -17.19 -19.11
C ALA A 184 6.40 -17.44 -19.52
N GLU A 185 6.68 -18.55 -20.22
CA GLU A 185 7.98 -18.89 -20.77
C GLU A 185 8.40 -17.91 -21.88
N THR A 186 7.50 -17.62 -22.81
CA THR A 186 7.71 -16.59 -23.85
C THR A 186 8.13 -15.25 -23.25
N LEU A 187 7.46 -14.79 -22.18
CA LEU A 187 7.80 -13.53 -21.51
C LEU A 187 9.10 -13.63 -20.70
N SER A 188 9.50 -14.82 -20.25
CA SER A 188 10.77 -15.00 -19.52
C SER A 188 11.97 -14.87 -20.44
N SER A 189 11.86 -15.33 -21.68
CA SER A 189 12.92 -15.26 -22.71
C SER A 189 13.07 -13.86 -23.33
N GLN A 190 12.09 -12.94 -23.11
CA GLN A 190 12.11 -11.59 -23.68
C GLN A 190 12.66 -10.55 -22.70
N SER A 191 13.59 -9.71 -23.18
CA SER A 191 14.12 -8.58 -22.44
C SER A 191 13.42 -7.29 -22.85
N TYR A 192 13.10 -6.46 -21.85
CA TYR A 192 12.47 -5.15 -22.04
C TYR A 192 13.28 -4.10 -21.34
N LYS A 193 13.29 -2.87 -21.91
CA LYS A 193 14.04 -1.75 -21.33
C LYS A 193 13.58 -1.48 -19.90
N GLY A 194 14.50 -1.59 -18.94
CA GLY A 194 14.26 -1.26 -17.55
C GLY A 194 14.23 0.24 -17.28
N THR A 195 13.52 0.64 -16.24
CA THR A 195 13.58 2.02 -15.73
C THR A 195 14.88 2.24 -14.99
N LYS A 196 15.58 3.34 -15.31
CA LYS A 196 16.71 3.78 -14.49
C LYS A 196 16.20 4.23 -13.11
N PRO A 197 16.98 4.02 -12.03
CA PRO A 197 16.67 4.61 -10.72
C PRO A 197 16.49 6.13 -10.85
N ARG A 198 15.55 6.67 -10.06
CA ARG A 198 15.34 8.11 -10.02
C ARG A 198 16.49 8.78 -9.28
N GLU A 199 17.10 9.80 -9.89
CA GLU A 199 18.29 10.49 -9.35
C GLU A 199 17.98 11.81 -8.65
N VAL A 200 16.75 12.27 -8.75
CA VAL A 200 16.32 13.53 -8.15
C VAL A 200 16.18 13.38 -6.64
N VAL A 201 16.73 14.33 -5.90
CA VAL A 201 16.62 14.43 -4.44
C VAL A 201 16.04 15.80 -4.07
N LEU A 202 15.48 15.91 -2.87
CA LEU A 202 15.06 17.18 -2.27
C LEU A 202 16.06 17.50 -1.15
N SER A 203 16.81 18.61 -1.27
CA SER A 203 17.83 18.99 -0.29
C SER A 203 17.25 19.54 1.01
N ALA A 204 18.10 19.72 2.04
CA ALA A 204 17.72 20.33 3.31
C ALA A 204 17.23 21.78 3.13
N GLU A 205 17.91 22.57 2.29
CA GLU A 205 17.50 23.95 1.97
C GLU A 205 16.15 23.97 1.26
N GLN A 206 15.91 23.03 0.36
CA GLN A 206 14.63 22.88 -0.31
C GLN A 206 13.53 22.46 0.67
N ALA A 207 13.83 21.58 1.64
CA ALA A 207 12.91 21.20 2.70
C ALA A 207 12.53 22.41 3.56
N ALA A 208 13.52 23.21 3.96
CA ALA A 208 13.30 24.44 4.72
C ALA A 208 12.47 25.46 3.93
N ALA A 209 12.75 25.67 2.63
CA ALA A 209 11.97 26.56 1.77
C ALA A 209 10.51 26.11 1.61
N VAL A 210 10.26 24.80 1.49
CA VAL A 210 8.89 24.24 1.46
C VAL A 210 8.17 24.51 2.79
N ARG A 211 8.83 24.33 3.93
CA ARG A 211 8.27 24.58 5.26
C ARG A 211 7.86 26.06 5.41
N ALA A 212 8.78 26.99 5.11
CA ALA A 212 8.50 28.41 5.17
C ALA A 212 7.30 28.81 4.31
N LYS A 213 7.25 28.37 3.06
CA LYS A 213 6.11 28.64 2.17
C LYS A 213 4.81 27.97 2.58
N ALA A 214 4.86 26.85 3.30
CA ALA A 214 3.70 26.21 3.88
C ALA A 214 3.10 27.09 5.00
N HIS A 215 3.91 27.65 5.89
CA HIS A 215 3.49 28.60 6.92
C HIS A 215 2.88 29.88 6.32
N GLU A 216 3.52 30.49 5.33
CA GLU A 216 2.98 31.66 4.62
C GLU A 216 1.58 31.41 4.03
N ARG A 217 1.25 30.15 3.73
CA ARG A 217 -0.05 29.74 3.18
C ARG A 217 -1.06 29.29 4.24
N GLY A 218 -0.71 29.33 5.51
CA GLY A 218 -1.53 28.81 6.59
C GLY A 218 -1.72 27.29 6.55
N TRP A 219 -0.70 26.55 6.10
CA TRP A 219 -0.70 25.09 6.03
C TRP A 219 0.41 24.46 6.91
N PRO A 220 0.35 24.65 8.24
CA PRO A 220 1.41 24.21 9.15
C PRO A 220 1.59 22.68 9.15
N PHE A 221 0.53 21.89 8.92
CA PHE A 221 0.67 20.43 8.84
C PHE A 221 1.42 19.97 7.59
N ILE A 222 1.45 20.75 6.50
CA ILE A 222 2.33 20.48 5.36
C ILE A 222 3.80 20.72 5.75
N ALA A 223 4.08 21.78 6.53
CA ALA A 223 5.42 22.08 7.04
C ALA A 223 5.91 20.97 7.98
N LEU A 224 5.11 20.61 8.97
CA LEU A 224 5.43 19.53 9.92
C LEU A 224 5.62 18.18 9.20
N ALA A 225 4.75 17.85 8.25
CA ALA A 225 4.91 16.61 7.48
C ALA A 225 6.21 16.59 6.66
N GLN A 226 6.60 17.75 6.09
CA GLN A 226 7.86 17.89 5.36
C GLN A 226 9.07 17.72 6.30
N ALA A 227 9.04 18.34 7.49
CA ALA A 227 10.07 18.21 8.51
C ALA A 227 10.26 16.75 8.94
N ILE A 228 9.17 16.08 9.35
CA ILE A 228 9.21 14.67 9.78
C ILE A 228 9.68 13.75 8.64
N GLN A 229 9.22 13.97 7.41
CA GLN A 229 9.69 13.15 6.28
C GLN A 229 11.19 13.27 6.04
N PHE A 230 11.74 14.47 6.15
CA PHE A 230 13.15 14.74 5.92
C PHE A 230 13.99 14.19 7.07
N GLU A 231 13.79 14.67 8.28
CA GLU A 231 14.60 14.35 9.46
C GLU A 231 14.52 12.86 9.82
N CYS A 232 13.31 12.28 9.83
CA CYS A 232 13.11 10.89 10.21
C CYS A 232 13.25 9.91 9.02
N THR A 233 13.60 10.38 7.83
CA THR A 233 13.69 9.56 6.60
C THR A 233 12.44 8.71 6.32
N LEU A 234 11.26 9.12 6.77
CA LEU A 234 10.02 8.36 6.64
C LEU A 234 9.38 8.55 5.25
N ARG A 235 8.64 7.53 4.79
CA ARG A 235 7.87 7.66 3.56
C ARG A 235 6.64 8.54 3.80
N GLN A 236 6.17 9.24 2.76
CA GLN A 236 4.96 10.04 2.83
C GLN A 236 3.80 9.31 3.53
N ARG A 237 3.56 8.03 3.18
CA ARG A 237 2.47 7.25 3.76
C ARG A 237 2.69 6.93 5.24
N ASP A 238 3.93 6.74 5.66
CA ASP A 238 4.25 6.53 7.07
C ASP A 238 3.94 7.79 7.89
N VAL A 239 4.09 8.98 7.31
CA VAL A 239 3.82 10.26 7.98
C VAL A 239 2.34 10.63 7.99
N ILE A 240 1.71 10.68 6.81
CA ILE A 240 0.31 11.15 6.69
C ILE A 240 -0.75 10.05 6.79
N GLY A 241 -0.34 8.77 6.80
CA GLY A 241 -1.25 7.62 6.76
C GLY A 241 -1.95 7.41 5.41
N GLU A 242 -2.92 6.54 5.44
CA GLU A 242 -3.77 6.22 4.29
C GLU A 242 -5.22 5.95 4.72
N TRP A 243 -6.16 6.30 3.85
CA TRP A 243 -7.56 5.98 4.00
C TRP A 243 -7.89 4.71 3.24
N VAL A 244 -8.48 3.74 3.92
CA VAL A 244 -8.91 2.47 3.35
C VAL A 244 -10.38 2.20 3.71
N PRO A 245 -11.12 1.37 2.96
CA PRO A 245 -12.44 0.89 3.37
C PRO A 245 -12.39 0.26 4.77
N VAL A 246 -13.48 0.36 5.52
CA VAL A 246 -13.54 -0.18 6.90
C VAL A 246 -13.35 -1.68 6.96
N GLU A 247 -13.67 -2.38 5.86
CA GLU A 247 -13.52 -3.83 5.68
C GLU A 247 -12.06 -4.28 5.50
N GLU A 248 -11.15 -3.36 5.18
CA GLU A 248 -9.73 -3.69 5.05
C GLU A 248 -9.12 -4.03 6.41
N PRO A 249 -8.07 -4.88 6.46
CA PRO A 249 -7.38 -5.20 7.71
C PRO A 249 -6.86 -3.97 8.47
N GLY A 250 -6.75 -4.09 9.78
CA GLY A 250 -6.23 -3.05 10.68
C GLY A 250 -7.35 -2.33 11.45
N ILE A 251 -7.04 -1.96 12.68
CA ILE A 251 -7.94 -1.25 13.60
C ILE A 251 -7.67 0.26 13.51
N SER A 252 -8.71 1.06 13.57
CA SER A 252 -8.63 2.52 13.65
C SER A 252 -9.83 3.12 14.36
N ASP A 253 -9.58 4.08 15.22
CA ASP A 253 -10.56 4.96 15.86
C ASP A 253 -10.96 6.15 14.96
N VAL A 254 -10.21 6.37 13.88
CA VAL A 254 -10.45 7.46 12.92
C VAL A 254 -11.24 6.91 11.73
N VAL A 255 -12.57 7.01 11.82
CA VAL A 255 -13.50 6.47 10.82
C VAL A 255 -14.35 7.61 10.23
N GLN A 256 -14.33 7.73 8.91
CA GLN A 256 -15.18 8.68 8.18
C GLN A 256 -16.35 7.94 7.53
N ARG A 257 -17.56 8.21 8.03
CA ARG A 257 -18.78 7.63 7.49
C ARG A 257 -19.25 8.43 6.28
N LEU A 258 -19.26 7.79 5.12
CA LEU A 258 -19.60 8.42 3.84
C LEU A 258 -20.78 7.71 3.18
N LYS A 259 -21.76 8.49 2.70
CA LYS A 259 -22.80 7.99 1.78
C LYS A 259 -22.49 8.49 0.37
N LYS A 260 -22.29 7.60 -0.58
CA LYS A 260 -22.10 7.92 -1.99
C LYS A 260 -23.12 7.17 -2.84
N LYS A 261 -23.98 7.91 -3.55
CA LYS A 261 -25.04 7.32 -4.41
C LYS A 261 -25.89 6.27 -3.66
N GLY A 262 -26.28 6.58 -2.42
CA GLY A 262 -27.09 5.68 -1.58
C GLY A 262 -26.36 4.48 -0.97
N LYS A 263 -25.08 4.24 -1.30
CA LYS A 263 -24.27 3.16 -0.72
C LYS A 263 -23.37 3.70 0.40
N LYS A 264 -23.27 2.94 1.49
CA LYS A 264 -22.24 3.18 2.52
C LYS A 264 -20.86 3.01 1.88
N ASN A 265 -19.97 3.94 2.12
CA ASN A 265 -18.60 3.93 1.63
C ASN A 265 -17.68 4.44 2.74
N ASP A 266 -17.79 3.78 3.90
CA ASP A 266 -17.09 4.17 5.11
C ASP A 266 -15.60 3.89 4.96
N LEU A 267 -14.79 4.82 5.43
CA LEU A 267 -13.34 4.74 5.35
C LEU A 267 -12.75 4.86 6.75
N LYS A 268 -11.69 4.12 7.00
CA LYS A 268 -10.84 4.27 8.18
C LYS A 268 -9.44 4.71 7.79
N TRP A 269 -8.82 5.50 8.68
CA TRP A 269 -7.46 5.96 8.50
C TRP A 269 -6.48 5.06 9.26
N ILE A 270 -5.41 4.64 8.60
CA ILE A 270 -4.40 3.73 9.15
C ILE A 270 -2.97 4.20 8.83
N THR A 271 -2.00 3.65 9.49
CA THR A 271 -0.55 3.69 9.21
C THR A 271 0.16 5.04 9.32
N GLY A 272 -0.51 6.14 9.61
CA GLY A 272 0.16 7.42 9.83
C GLY A 272 0.71 7.57 11.25
N ILE A 273 1.53 8.60 11.45
CA ILE A 273 2.07 8.93 12.77
C ILE A 273 0.95 9.41 13.68
N ARG A 274 0.98 8.94 14.93
CA ARG A 274 0.01 9.29 15.98
C ARG A 274 0.73 9.88 17.18
N TRP A 275 0.08 10.82 17.86
CA TRP A 275 0.65 11.49 19.03
C TRP A 275 0.97 10.55 20.18
N GLU A 276 0.15 9.55 20.44
CA GLU A 276 0.38 8.53 21.47
C GLU A 276 1.56 7.58 21.17
N LYS A 277 2.19 7.69 19.99
CA LYS A 277 3.42 6.97 19.63
C LYS A 277 4.68 7.81 19.84
N ILE A 278 4.51 9.03 20.37
CA ILE A 278 5.59 9.92 20.79
C ILE A 278 5.52 10.00 22.32
N ASP A 279 6.52 9.47 23.00
CA ASP A 279 6.57 9.45 24.46
C ASP A 279 6.98 10.81 25.05
N GLU A 280 7.03 10.88 26.39
CA GLU A 280 7.37 12.12 27.13
C GLU A 280 8.79 12.63 26.82
N ASN A 281 9.69 11.73 26.39
CA ASN A 281 11.04 12.07 25.97
C ASN A 281 11.14 12.40 24.48
N LEU A 282 10.01 12.60 23.79
CA LEU A 282 9.93 12.83 22.34
C LEU A 282 10.53 11.69 21.50
N ILE A 283 10.49 10.47 22.01
CA ILE A 283 10.88 9.29 21.21
C ILE A 283 9.67 8.81 20.42
N LEU A 284 9.74 8.94 19.11
CA LEU A 284 8.75 8.40 18.19
C LEU A 284 8.98 6.91 17.96
N ARG A 285 7.97 6.08 18.23
CA ARG A 285 7.94 4.65 17.89
C ARG A 285 6.88 4.40 16.83
N HIS A 286 7.32 4.08 15.62
CA HIS A 286 6.40 3.93 14.47
C HIS A 286 6.66 2.63 13.72
N ARG A 287 5.60 1.91 13.32
CA ARG A 287 5.69 0.73 12.43
C ARG A 287 5.42 1.15 10.99
N THR A 288 6.44 0.93 10.16
CA THR A 288 6.39 1.39 8.76
C THR A 288 5.35 0.62 7.94
N SER A 289 4.55 1.37 7.19
CA SER A 289 3.44 0.87 6.40
C SER A 289 3.81 -0.23 5.38
N LYS A 290 5.00 -0.18 4.78
CA LYS A 290 5.37 -1.10 3.68
C LYS A 290 5.91 -2.45 4.12
N ARG A 291 6.56 -2.52 5.29
CA ARG A 291 7.30 -3.71 5.72
C ARG A 291 7.04 -4.10 7.17
N ASP A 292 6.16 -3.38 7.83
CA ASP A 292 5.82 -3.56 9.23
C ASP A 292 7.06 -3.58 10.16
N LYS A 293 8.08 -2.77 9.81
CA LYS A 293 9.28 -2.61 10.63
C LYS A 293 9.11 -1.46 11.59
N GLU A 294 9.51 -1.66 12.83
CA GLU A 294 9.57 -0.61 13.82
C GLU A 294 10.71 0.36 13.52
N VAL A 295 10.40 1.65 13.67
CA VAL A 295 11.34 2.77 13.62
C VAL A 295 11.25 3.48 14.96
N VAL A 296 12.40 3.71 15.58
CA VAL A 296 12.53 4.49 16.81
C VAL A 296 13.37 5.71 16.49
N VAL A 297 12.83 6.90 16.71
CA VAL A 297 13.50 8.18 16.42
C VAL A 297 13.40 9.09 17.62
N ASP A 298 14.53 9.63 18.06
CA ASP A 298 14.58 10.73 19.00
C ASP A 298 14.34 12.05 18.25
N LEU A 299 13.14 12.61 18.42
CA LEU A 299 12.75 13.83 17.71
C LEU A 299 13.51 15.07 18.21
N ARG A 300 14.14 15.04 19.39
CA ARG A 300 15.02 16.10 19.91
C ARG A 300 16.24 16.30 19.01
N LEU A 301 16.65 15.26 18.27
CA LEU A 301 17.73 15.29 17.30
C LEU A 301 17.26 15.70 15.90
N ALA A 302 16.00 16.11 15.74
CA ALA A 302 15.36 16.50 14.48
C ALA A 302 15.02 18.01 14.52
N PRO A 303 15.98 18.91 14.24
CA PRO A 303 15.82 20.36 14.45
C PRO A 303 14.62 20.92 13.69
N MET A 304 14.38 20.54 12.44
CA MET A 304 13.21 21.01 11.70
C MET A 304 11.89 20.60 12.36
N VAL A 305 11.82 19.45 13.00
CA VAL A 305 10.62 18.97 13.71
C VAL A 305 10.43 19.78 15.00
N MET A 306 11.50 20.03 15.75
CA MET A 306 11.47 20.82 16.97
C MET A 306 11.07 22.27 16.70
N GLU A 307 11.54 22.87 15.60
CA GLU A 307 11.09 24.18 15.14
C GLU A 307 9.59 24.21 14.83
N GLU A 308 9.08 23.19 14.13
CA GLU A 308 7.63 23.09 13.86
C GLU A 308 6.81 22.97 15.14
N PHE A 309 7.29 22.20 16.13
CA PHE A 309 6.62 22.10 17.42
C PHE A 309 6.59 23.44 18.15
N GLN A 310 7.71 24.16 18.16
CA GLN A 310 7.77 25.52 18.73
C GLN A 310 6.80 26.50 18.03
N ILE A 311 6.73 26.44 16.68
CA ILE A 311 5.83 27.32 15.92
C ILE A 311 4.35 26.97 16.16
N MET A 312 4.02 25.67 16.17
CA MET A 312 2.62 25.21 16.24
C MET A 312 2.04 25.21 17.65
N PHE A 313 2.86 24.94 18.66
CA PHE A 313 2.40 24.73 20.05
C PHE A 313 2.99 25.74 21.04
N GLY A 314 3.89 26.62 20.61
CA GLY A 314 4.59 27.54 21.50
C GLY A 314 5.61 26.90 22.44
N SER A 315 5.84 25.58 22.31
CA SER A 315 6.74 24.81 23.15
C SER A 315 7.25 23.58 22.38
N THR A 316 8.41 23.11 22.81
CA THR A 316 8.99 21.84 22.33
C THR A 316 8.73 20.68 23.29
N GLU A 317 8.05 20.91 24.41
CA GLU A 317 7.74 19.87 25.39
C GLU A 317 6.55 19.02 24.93
N ARG A 318 6.62 17.70 25.16
CA ARG A 318 5.55 16.76 24.81
C ARG A 318 4.18 17.14 25.39
N ALA A 319 4.16 17.68 26.62
CA ALA A 319 2.96 18.07 27.34
C ALA A 319 2.15 19.19 26.66
N ALA A 320 2.80 20.02 25.82
CA ALA A 320 2.12 21.08 25.05
C ALA A 320 1.41 20.56 23.78
N MET A 321 1.65 19.30 23.40
CA MET A 321 1.12 18.67 22.19
C MET A 321 -0.14 17.85 22.51
N PRO A 322 -0.97 17.49 21.50
CA PRO A 322 -2.11 16.61 21.72
C PRO A 322 -1.71 15.28 22.34
N ALA A 323 -2.54 14.76 23.26
CA ALA A 323 -2.26 13.50 23.94
C ALA A 323 -2.34 12.29 22.97
N SER A 324 -3.29 12.32 22.02
CA SER A 324 -3.55 11.21 21.11
C SER A 324 -4.08 11.71 19.75
N GLY A 325 -4.20 10.79 18.80
CA GLY A 325 -4.74 11.03 17.47
C GLY A 325 -3.68 11.25 16.40
N PRO A 326 -4.09 11.47 15.14
CA PRO A 326 -3.19 11.69 14.02
C PRO A 326 -2.35 12.97 14.19
N VAL A 327 -1.05 12.89 13.88
CA VAL A 327 -0.15 14.06 13.95
C VAL A 327 -0.40 15.02 12.80
N ILE A 328 -0.68 14.51 11.60
CA ILE A 328 -0.83 15.33 10.38
C ILE A 328 -2.29 15.37 9.97
N LEU A 329 -2.86 16.58 10.07
CA LEU A 329 -4.26 16.85 9.74
C LEU A 329 -4.38 17.83 8.57
N CYS A 330 -5.48 17.78 7.86
CA CYS A 330 -5.83 18.78 6.85
C CYS A 330 -6.44 20.01 7.54
N GLU A 331 -5.87 21.17 7.33
CA GLU A 331 -6.27 22.44 7.96
C GLU A 331 -7.72 22.86 7.65
N VAL A 332 -8.29 22.31 6.57
CA VAL A 332 -9.66 22.70 6.15
C VAL A 332 -10.75 21.96 6.91
N ASN A 333 -10.49 20.69 7.26
CA ASN A 333 -11.54 19.82 7.79
C ASN A 333 -11.13 19.02 9.03
N SER A 334 -9.90 19.20 9.51
CA SER A 334 -9.31 18.52 10.67
C SER A 334 -9.29 16.98 10.58
N TRP A 335 -9.45 16.42 9.38
CA TRP A 335 -9.24 15.01 9.11
C TRP A 335 -7.82 14.73 8.63
N PRO A 336 -7.26 13.53 8.83
CA PRO A 336 -6.02 13.15 8.18
C PRO A 336 -6.09 13.33 6.67
N TYR A 337 -5.02 13.80 6.09
CA TYR A 337 -4.95 14.04 4.65
C TYR A 337 -5.23 12.80 3.81
N ARG A 338 -5.97 12.95 2.72
CA ARG A 338 -5.94 12.00 1.60
C ARG A 338 -4.66 12.18 0.81
N THR A 339 -4.05 11.10 0.38
CA THR A 339 -2.76 11.13 -0.35
C THR A 339 -2.78 12.08 -1.56
N SER A 340 -3.87 12.10 -2.32
CA SER A 340 -4.01 12.98 -3.49
C SER A 340 -4.10 14.46 -3.11
N GLU A 341 -4.79 14.78 -2.03
CA GLU A 341 -4.94 16.13 -1.52
C GLU A 341 -3.61 16.66 -0.96
N PHE A 342 -2.94 15.86 -0.13
CA PHE A 342 -1.61 16.18 0.37
C PHE A 342 -0.63 16.50 -0.77
N ARG A 343 -0.53 15.63 -1.77
CA ARG A 343 0.36 15.83 -2.92
C ARG A 343 0.03 17.09 -3.71
N ARG A 344 -1.26 17.42 -3.86
CA ARG A 344 -1.69 18.63 -4.54
C ARG A 344 -1.31 19.89 -3.76
N LYS A 345 -1.57 19.92 -2.43
CA LYS A 345 -1.19 21.05 -1.58
C LYS A 345 0.33 21.18 -1.51
N TRP A 346 1.04 20.11 -1.24
CA TRP A 346 2.50 20.10 -1.21
C TRP A 346 3.09 20.64 -2.52
N ARG A 347 2.58 20.23 -3.70
CA ARG A 347 3.06 20.75 -4.98
C ARG A 347 2.81 22.26 -5.13
N LYS A 348 1.66 22.78 -4.64
CA LYS A 348 1.38 24.22 -4.63
C LYS A 348 2.41 24.98 -3.79
N VAL A 349 2.75 24.45 -2.61
CA VAL A 349 3.77 25.02 -1.72
C VAL A 349 5.14 24.95 -2.40
N ALA A 350 5.53 23.79 -2.90
CA ALA A 350 6.81 23.57 -3.55
C ALA A 350 7.01 24.49 -4.78
N ASN A 351 5.97 24.71 -5.58
CA ASN A 351 6.03 25.66 -6.71
C ASN A 351 6.24 27.10 -6.20
N ALA A 352 5.59 27.50 -5.11
CA ALA A 352 5.78 28.82 -4.51
C ALA A 352 7.16 29.00 -3.86
N ALA A 353 7.76 27.89 -3.41
CA ALA A 353 9.14 27.84 -2.89
C ALA A 353 10.19 27.73 -4.00
N GLY A 354 9.83 27.83 -5.28
CA GLY A 354 10.78 27.72 -6.39
C GLY A 354 11.31 26.30 -6.63
N ILE A 355 10.72 25.27 -6.04
CA ILE A 355 11.21 23.89 -6.19
C ILE A 355 10.91 23.38 -7.62
N PRO A 356 11.91 22.83 -8.33
CA PRO A 356 11.74 22.31 -9.68
C PRO A 356 10.58 21.30 -9.81
N LYS A 357 9.92 21.29 -10.97
CA LYS A 357 8.73 20.44 -11.19
C LYS A 357 9.03 18.95 -11.16
N ASP A 358 10.23 18.55 -11.48
CA ASP A 358 10.69 17.18 -11.41
C ASP A 358 10.96 16.71 -9.97
N VAL A 359 11.32 17.59 -9.03
CA VAL A 359 11.42 17.28 -7.60
C VAL A 359 10.03 17.05 -7.03
N LYS A 360 9.79 15.91 -6.39
CA LYS A 360 8.51 15.48 -5.82
C LYS A 360 8.63 15.25 -4.32
N ASN A 361 7.53 15.29 -3.59
CA ASN A 361 7.53 14.99 -2.15
C ASN A 361 8.19 13.64 -1.81
N MET A 362 8.06 12.63 -2.68
CA MET A 362 8.72 11.34 -2.48
C MET A 362 10.26 11.42 -2.48
N ASP A 363 10.82 12.46 -3.07
CA ASP A 363 12.28 12.67 -3.17
C ASP A 363 12.87 13.27 -1.87
N THR A 364 12.01 13.68 -0.91
CA THR A 364 12.40 14.10 0.44
C THR A 364 13.24 13.04 1.15
N ARG A 365 12.76 11.79 1.14
CA ARG A 365 13.47 10.67 1.77
C ARG A 365 14.81 10.36 1.08
N SER A 366 14.88 10.46 -0.24
CA SER A 366 16.14 10.27 -0.95
C SER A 366 17.14 11.39 -0.67
N GLY A 367 16.64 12.61 -0.48
CA GLY A 367 17.45 13.75 -0.06
C GLY A 367 18.10 13.52 1.31
N ALA A 368 17.31 13.18 2.32
CA ALA A 368 17.81 12.88 3.65
C ALA A 368 18.83 11.73 3.69
N ILE A 369 18.60 10.68 2.89
CA ILE A 369 19.55 9.56 2.77
C ILE A 369 20.84 10.01 2.10
N THR A 370 20.75 10.86 1.08
CA THR A 370 21.92 11.41 0.39
C THR A 370 22.74 12.30 1.33
N GLU A 371 22.08 13.20 2.08
CA GLU A 371 22.70 14.04 3.10
C GLU A 371 23.43 13.21 4.16
N ALA A 372 22.79 12.16 4.70
CA ALA A 372 23.42 11.26 5.67
C ALA A 372 24.68 10.58 5.09
N ALA A 373 24.66 10.18 3.83
CA ALA A 373 25.80 9.58 3.15
C ALA A 373 26.94 10.61 2.94
N GLU A 374 26.60 11.84 2.58
CA GLU A 374 27.55 12.94 2.42
C GLU A 374 28.16 13.38 3.75
N ALA A 375 27.40 13.28 4.85
CA ALA A 375 27.89 13.49 6.21
C ALA A 375 28.79 12.36 6.74
N GLY A 376 28.98 11.27 5.98
CA GLY A 376 29.86 10.16 6.33
C GLY A 376 29.21 9.00 7.11
N ALA A 377 27.88 8.95 7.19
CA ALA A 377 27.19 7.81 7.77
C ALA A 377 27.48 6.54 6.95
N ASN A 378 27.79 5.43 7.63
CA ASN A 378 28.03 4.17 6.93
C ASN A 378 26.75 3.53 6.37
N MET A 379 26.91 2.65 5.38
CA MET A 379 25.80 2.05 4.65
C MET A 379 24.84 1.26 5.56
N GLU A 380 25.32 0.65 6.64
CA GLU A 380 24.48 -0.11 7.55
C GLU A 380 23.67 0.83 8.47
N GLN A 381 24.25 1.95 8.91
CA GLN A 381 23.54 2.99 9.66
C GLN A 381 22.41 3.58 8.81
N ILE A 382 22.72 3.96 7.56
CA ILE A 382 21.72 4.47 6.60
C ILE A 382 20.64 3.42 6.32
N ARG A 383 21.03 2.15 6.13
CA ARG A 383 20.09 1.04 5.90
C ARG A 383 19.09 0.89 7.07
N LYS A 384 19.57 0.96 8.30
CA LYS A 384 18.75 0.87 9.51
C LYS A 384 17.82 2.08 9.63
N ALA A 385 18.35 3.30 9.54
CA ALA A 385 17.57 4.55 9.62
C ALA A 385 16.49 4.60 8.51
N ALA A 386 16.86 4.23 7.29
CA ALA A 386 15.95 4.18 6.17
C ALA A 386 15.06 2.91 6.11
N THR A 387 15.16 1.98 7.06
CA THR A 387 14.41 0.71 7.04
C THR A 387 14.50 -0.08 5.72
N HIS A 388 15.65 -0.04 5.05
CA HIS A 388 15.87 -0.82 3.84
C HIS A 388 16.09 -2.31 4.15
N SER A 389 15.57 -3.19 3.29
CA SER A 389 15.68 -4.65 3.52
C SER A 389 17.05 -5.21 3.15
N ASN A 390 17.74 -4.58 2.21
CA ASN A 390 19.08 -4.96 1.78
C ASN A 390 19.93 -3.73 1.46
N VAL A 391 21.23 -3.93 1.48
CA VAL A 391 22.23 -2.89 1.22
C VAL A 391 22.10 -2.32 -0.19
N SER A 392 21.75 -3.14 -1.19
CA SER A 392 21.62 -2.70 -2.58
C SER A 392 20.57 -1.57 -2.76
N GLN A 393 19.53 -1.54 -1.91
CA GLN A 393 18.58 -0.43 -1.93
C GLN A 393 19.19 0.87 -1.43
N THR A 394 20.12 0.79 -0.48
CA THR A 394 20.86 1.94 0.06
C THR A 394 21.92 2.40 -0.93
N GLN A 395 22.61 1.48 -1.59
CA GLN A 395 23.63 1.78 -2.61
C GLN A 395 23.10 2.66 -3.77
N ASN A 396 21.80 2.52 -4.11
CA ASN A 396 21.18 3.39 -5.11
C ASN A 396 21.16 4.88 -4.72
N TYR A 397 21.34 5.19 -3.43
CA TYR A 397 21.41 6.56 -2.90
C TYR A 397 22.85 7.02 -2.59
N SER A 398 23.81 6.10 -2.51
CA SER A 398 25.23 6.39 -2.31
C SER A 398 25.86 6.79 -3.65
N ARG A 399 25.64 8.05 -4.07
CA ARG A 399 26.02 8.55 -5.39
C ARG A 399 27.39 9.24 -5.41
N ASN A 400 28.01 9.42 -4.25
CA ASN A 400 29.26 10.13 -4.14
C ASN A 400 30.45 9.17 -4.26
N ASN A 401 30.60 8.55 -5.44
CA ASN A 401 31.76 7.71 -5.75
C ASN A 401 33.09 8.49 -5.64
N ALA A 402 33.08 9.81 -5.83
CA ALA A 402 34.29 10.63 -5.77
C ALA A 402 34.90 10.69 -4.36
N LYS A 403 34.04 10.89 -3.30
CA LYS A 403 34.49 10.92 -1.90
C LYS A 403 34.99 9.55 -1.46
N ALA A 404 34.21 8.49 -1.73
CA ALA A 404 34.61 7.12 -1.43
C ALA A 404 35.90 6.71 -2.18
N THR A 405 36.05 7.15 -3.43
CA THR A 405 37.28 6.91 -4.20
C THR A 405 38.45 7.66 -3.60
N ALA A 406 38.27 8.93 -3.19
CA ALA A 406 39.29 9.72 -2.53
C ALA A 406 39.73 9.09 -1.20
N GLU A 407 38.79 8.66 -0.36
CA GLU A 407 39.07 7.95 0.89
C GLU A 407 39.89 6.66 0.65
N VAL A 408 39.48 5.84 -0.33
CA VAL A 408 40.24 4.63 -0.72
C VAL A 408 41.63 4.97 -1.22
N MET A 409 41.78 6.06 -2.01
CA MET A 409 43.10 6.51 -2.51
C MET A 409 43.98 6.98 -1.34
N THR A 410 43.44 7.73 -0.38
CA THR A 410 44.15 8.18 0.83
C THR A 410 44.61 6.97 1.65
N LEU A 411 43.73 6.04 1.96
CA LEU A 411 44.08 4.81 2.72
C LEU A 411 45.19 4.00 2.02
N ARG A 412 45.13 3.90 0.69
CA ARG A 412 46.18 3.20 -0.10
C ARG A 412 47.52 3.94 -0.05
N VAL A 413 47.51 5.27 -0.06
CA VAL A 413 48.75 6.09 0.07
C VAL A 413 49.32 5.94 1.47
N GLU A 414 48.48 6.05 2.52
CA GLU A 414 48.88 5.87 3.91
C GLU A 414 49.47 4.46 4.16
N SER A 415 48.79 3.42 3.62
CA SER A 415 49.27 2.02 3.73
C SER A 415 50.65 1.82 3.07
N ARG A 416 50.94 2.50 1.94
CA ARG A 416 52.23 2.43 1.27
C ARG A 416 53.33 3.18 2.00
N ASN A 417 53.00 4.18 2.76
CA ASN A 417 53.92 5.03 3.50
C ASN A 417 54.19 4.50 4.93
N LYS A 418 53.49 3.46 5.39
CA LYS A 418 53.82 2.78 6.66
C LYS A 418 55.10 2.00 6.50
N PRO A 419 56.06 2.11 7.44
CA PRO A 419 57.31 1.31 7.40
C PRO A 419 56.93 -0.17 7.46
N LYS A 420 57.48 -0.95 6.58
CA LYS A 420 57.35 -2.42 6.62
C LYS A 420 58.14 -2.89 7.84
N THR A 421 57.43 -3.27 8.90
CA THR A 421 58.00 -4.01 10.02
C THR A 421 58.38 -5.40 9.65
#